data_90f45798d056d41c8b93289003ca2b16
#
_entry.id   90f45798d056d41c8b93289003ca2b16
#
_cell.length_a   1.000
_cell.length_b   1.000
_cell.length_c   1.000
_cell.angle_alpha   90.00
_cell.angle_beta   90.00
_cell.angle_gamma   90.00
#
_symmetry.space_group_name_H-M   'P 1'
#
loop_
_entity.id
_entity.type
_entity.pdbx_description
1 polymer ?
#
loop_
_entity_poly.entity_id
_entity_poly.type
_entity_poly.pdbx_seq_one_letter_code
_entity_poly.pdbx_strand_id
1 'polypeptide(L)'
;MTAALTLAAEHDLAGRHDDAINALARATQAGDLDAMTELGKRLIIGDRGPLLPKDGAGFLIDAFKGGHAEAALKLATLTALGAHVEQSWHGALALLVFAAQRGSESARGQLRALAGTAAGTDVGAGEQQWLRLAQRIDLEYWTRAPAGETLSADPLVRVYRDFVTDSVCTWLIERARPNLKRALIYDPVGGKDIADHMRTNSAAGFDLMHADLVQVAVQCRMSAAVGLSVHQMEGPTVLHYAKGEEITNHYDFVNPRIPNYDAEIKDRGQRIITFLVYLNDDYEGGETDFPSLGLRYHGGKGQGLYFTNALANGEPDLRMVHAGLPPKDKEKWLMSQFIRNRIVLGARAEVQAS
;
A
#
# COMPACT_ATOMS: atom_id res chain seq x y z
N MET A 1 -6.94 11.34 -22.69
CA MET A 1 -6.13 12.29 -21.90
C MET A 1 -6.47 13.68 -22.40
N THR A 2 -6.91 14.59 -21.55
CA THR A 2 -7.29 15.95 -21.93
C THR A 2 -6.06 16.79 -22.33
N ALA A 3 -6.27 17.89 -23.05
CA ALA A 3 -5.19 18.81 -23.43
C ALA A 3 -4.40 19.34 -22.22
N ALA A 4 -5.10 19.58 -21.10
CA ALA A 4 -4.48 20.05 -19.86
C ALA A 4 -3.54 19.01 -19.23
N LEU A 5 -3.93 17.73 -19.21
CA LEU A 5 -3.07 16.65 -18.73
C LEU A 5 -1.83 16.46 -19.61
N THR A 6 -1.98 16.56 -20.94
CA THR A 6 -0.85 16.49 -21.88
C THR A 6 0.13 17.62 -21.61
N LEU A 7 -0.37 18.86 -21.52
CA LEU A 7 0.45 20.04 -21.27
C LEU A 7 1.18 19.96 -19.91
N ALA A 8 0.49 19.49 -18.87
CA ALA A 8 1.10 19.29 -17.55
C ALA A 8 2.23 18.24 -17.61
N ALA A 9 2.02 17.13 -18.33
CA ALA A 9 3.06 16.11 -18.51
C ALA A 9 4.28 16.66 -19.29
N GLU A 10 4.08 17.49 -20.31
CA GLU A 10 5.17 18.14 -21.05
C GLU A 10 5.98 19.09 -20.15
N HIS A 11 5.30 19.86 -19.29
CA HIS A 11 5.98 20.70 -18.30
C HIS A 11 6.78 19.87 -17.29
N ASP A 12 6.21 18.77 -16.79
CA ASP A 12 6.89 17.88 -15.85
C ASP A 12 8.16 17.25 -16.46
N LEU A 13 8.08 16.77 -17.71
CA LEU A 13 9.22 16.23 -18.43
C LEU A 13 10.35 17.26 -18.61
N ALA A 14 9.98 18.53 -18.71
CA ALA A 14 10.94 19.64 -18.82
C ALA A 14 11.40 20.16 -17.45
N GLY A 15 11.01 19.54 -16.32
CA GLY A 15 11.34 19.97 -14.96
C GLY A 15 10.62 21.24 -14.49
N ARG A 16 9.61 21.72 -15.25
CA ARG A 16 8.83 22.93 -14.94
C ARG A 16 7.56 22.56 -14.16
N HIS A 17 7.71 22.07 -12.94
CA HIS A 17 6.61 21.54 -12.14
C HIS A 17 5.58 22.60 -11.76
N ASP A 18 6.00 23.85 -11.47
CA ASP A 18 5.08 24.97 -11.21
C ASP A 18 4.20 25.28 -12.41
N ASP A 19 4.75 25.22 -13.63
CA ASP A 19 3.98 25.43 -14.86
C ASP A 19 2.95 24.30 -15.05
N ALA A 20 3.31 23.07 -14.70
CA ALA A 20 2.39 21.92 -14.73
C ALA A 20 1.22 22.13 -13.76
N ILE A 21 1.49 22.49 -12.50
CA ILE A 21 0.46 22.82 -11.50
C ILE A 21 -0.43 23.97 -11.96
N ASN A 22 0.16 25.04 -12.50
CA ASN A 22 -0.58 26.19 -13.01
C ASN A 22 -1.47 25.85 -14.21
N ALA A 23 -1.01 24.96 -15.11
CA ALA A 23 -1.82 24.48 -16.23
C ALA A 23 -3.04 23.67 -15.75
N LEU A 24 -2.84 22.74 -14.79
CA LEU A 24 -3.92 22.00 -14.16
C LEU A 24 -4.90 22.92 -13.42
N ALA A 25 -4.41 23.90 -12.66
CA ALA A 25 -5.26 24.84 -11.93
C ALA A 25 -6.15 25.68 -12.86
N ARG A 26 -5.62 26.18 -13.97
CA ARG A 26 -6.42 26.92 -14.98
C ARG A 26 -7.50 26.04 -15.60
N ALA A 27 -7.18 24.80 -15.96
CA ALA A 27 -8.15 23.87 -16.51
C ALA A 27 -9.22 23.48 -15.48
N THR A 28 -8.84 23.30 -14.22
CA THR A 28 -9.76 23.08 -13.08
C THR A 28 -10.76 24.22 -12.95
N GLN A 29 -10.31 25.49 -13.03
CA GLN A 29 -11.17 26.68 -13.01
C GLN A 29 -12.12 26.72 -14.21
N ALA A 30 -11.73 26.14 -15.35
CA ALA A 30 -12.57 26.00 -16.53
C ALA A 30 -13.53 24.80 -16.46
N GLY A 31 -13.53 24.03 -15.38
CA GLY A 31 -14.44 22.89 -15.16
C GLY A 31 -13.93 21.55 -15.73
N ASP A 32 -12.66 21.43 -16.10
CA ASP A 32 -12.06 20.17 -16.56
C ASP A 32 -11.89 19.22 -15.36
N LEU A 33 -12.72 18.17 -15.32
CA LEU A 33 -12.75 17.20 -14.19
C LEU A 33 -11.51 16.29 -14.16
N ASP A 34 -10.89 16.00 -15.30
CA ASP A 34 -9.62 15.26 -15.37
C ASP A 34 -8.49 16.08 -14.74
N ALA A 35 -8.39 17.38 -15.11
CA ALA A 35 -7.39 18.29 -14.54
C ALA A 35 -7.62 18.50 -13.05
N MET A 36 -8.88 18.67 -12.62
CA MET A 36 -9.26 18.77 -11.21
C MET A 36 -8.86 17.56 -10.40
N THR A 37 -9.07 16.35 -10.95
CA THR A 37 -8.69 15.09 -10.32
C THR A 37 -7.18 14.96 -10.20
N GLU A 38 -6.44 15.27 -11.27
CA GLU A 38 -4.98 15.19 -11.27
C GLU A 38 -4.36 16.21 -10.31
N LEU A 39 -4.87 17.46 -10.30
CA LEU A 39 -4.44 18.47 -9.35
C LEU A 39 -4.69 18.03 -7.93
N GLY A 40 -5.89 17.51 -7.64
CA GLY A 40 -6.24 16.99 -6.32
C GLY A 40 -5.28 15.89 -5.84
N LYS A 41 -4.95 14.93 -6.69
CA LYS A 41 -3.98 13.85 -6.40
C LYS A 41 -2.61 14.40 -6.03
N ARG A 42 -2.08 15.32 -6.84
CA ARG A 42 -0.76 15.94 -6.61
C ARG A 42 -0.69 16.70 -5.29
N LEU A 43 -1.70 17.51 -4.98
CA LEU A 43 -1.76 18.29 -3.75
C LEU A 43 -1.86 17.40 -2.50
N ILE A 44 -2.50 16.24 -2.58
CA ILE A 44 -2.62 15.32 -1.43
C ILE A 44 -1.27 14.77 -0.98
N ILE A 45 -0.38 14.45 -1.91
CA ILE A 45 0.91 13.83 -1.61
C ILE A 45 2.11 14.74 -1.85
N GLY A 46 1.89 15.95 -2.37
CA GLY A 46 2.96 16.87 -2.72
C GLY A 46 3.78 16.41 -3.93
N ASP A 47 3.18 15.66 -4.87
CA ASP A 47 3.89 15.19 -6.06
C ASP A 47 4.07 16.33 -7.07
N ARG A 48 5.31 16.75 -7.24
CA ARG A 48 5.69 17.84 -8.17
C ARG A 48 4.87 19.11 -7.98
N GLY A 49 4.50 19.38 -6.71
CA GLY A 49 3.69 20.53 -6.34
C GLY A 49 3.63 20.71 -4.82
N PRO A 50 2.90 21.71 -4.33
CA PRO A 50 2.77 21.95 -2.90
C PRO A 50 1.99 20.82 -2.22
N LEU A 51 2.35 20.50 -0.97
CA LEU A 51 1.61 19.57 -0.11
C LEU A 51 0.43 20.31 0.54
N LEU A 52 -0.75 20.21 -0.06
CA LEU A 52 -2.01 20.84 0.38
C LEU A 52 -3.14 19.80 0.42
N PRO A 53 -3.08 18.82 1.33
CA PRO A 53 -3.92 17.62 1.24
C PRO A 53 -5.41 17.90 1.44
N LYS A 54 -5.80 18.90 2.25
CA LYS A 54 -7.21 19.29 2.41
C LYS A 54 -7.79 19.89 1.13
N ASP A 55 -7.03 20.76 0.46
CA ASP A 55 -7.45 21.36 -0.81
C ASP A 55 -7.52 20.28 -1.90
N GLY A 56 -6.53 19.37 -1.92
CA GLY A 56 -6.51 18.23 -2.83
C GLY A 56 -7.72 17.31 -2.66
N ALA A 57 -8.12 17.01 -1.43
CA ALA A 57 -9.33 16.24 -1.15
C ALA A 57 -10.59 17.00 -1.60
N GLY A 58 -10.63 18.34 -1.41
CA GLY A 58 -11.70 19.21 -1.91
C GLY A 58 -11.87 19.09 -3.43
N PHE A 59 -10.79 19.17 -4.19
CA PHE A 59 -10.83 18.99 -5.65
C PHE A 59 -11.33 17.62 -6.06
N LEU A 60 -10.93 16.54 -5.37
CA LEU A 60 -11.46 15.21 -5.65
C LEU A 60 -12.97 15.11 -5.36
N ILE A 61 -13.45 15.74 -4.28
CA ILE A 61 -14.89 15.81 -3.94
C ILE A 61 -15.67 16.55 -5.03
N ASP A 62 -15.15 17.67 -5.51
CA ASP A 62 -15.85 18.45 -6.54
C ASP A 62 -15.83 17.75 -7.90
N ALA A 63 -14.74 17.10 -8.27
CA ALA A 63 -14.68 16.24 -9.46
C ALA A 63 -15.65 15.06 -9.36
N PHE A 64 -15.76 14.42 -8.19
CA PHE A 64 -16.76 13.36 -7.94
C PHE A 64 -18.18 13.88 -8.09
N LYS A 65 -18.53 15.04 -7.51
CA LYS A 65 -19.83 15.69 -7.70
C LYS A 65 -20.15 15.99 -9.17
N GLY A 66 -19.11 16.30 -9.96
CA GLY A 66 -19.19 16.45 -11.42
C GLY A 66 -19.37 15.12 -12.16
N GLY A 67 -19.34 13.97 -11.48
CA GLY A 67 -19.55 12.66 -12.08
C GLY A 67 -18.26 11.91 -12.44
N HIS A 68 -17.09 12.37 -12.03
CA HIS A 68 -15.80 11.83 -12.43
C HIS A 68 -15.48 10.50 -11.71
N ALA A 69 -15.33 9.40 -12.47
CA ALA A 69 -15.14 8.05 -11.94
C ALA A 69 -13.80 7.86 -11.22
N GLU A 70 -12.70 8.42 -11.76
CA GLU A 70 -11.37 8.30 -11.15
C GLU A 70 -11.31 9.07 -9.81
N ALA A 71 -11.96 10.24 -9.72
CA ALA A 71 -12.05 10.98 -8.46
C ALA A 71 -12.80 10.16 -7.39
N ALA A 72 -13.92 9.52 -7.76
CA ALA A 72 -14.65 8.63 -6.86
C ALA A 72 -13.79 7.45 -6.39
N LEU A 73 -13.00 6.87 -7.31
CA LEU A 73 -12.08 5.78 -6.98
C LEU A 73 -11.01 6.20 -5.96
N LYS A 74 -10.42 7.40 -6.10
CA LYS A 74 -9.45 7.93 -5.13
C LYS A 74 -10.10 8.28 -3.80
N LEU A 75 -11.27 8.90 -3.84
CA LEU A 75 -12.04 9.19 -2.63
C LEU A 75 -12.42 7.92 -1.87
N ALA A 76 -12.72 6.80 -2.54
CA ALA A 76 -13.01 5.54 -1.87
C ALA A 76 -11.85 5.11 -0.95
N THR A 77 -10.61 5.21 -1.43
CA THR A 77 -9.39 4.91 -0.64
C THR A 77 -9.25 5.88 0.54
N LEU A 78 -9.37 7.19 0.29
CA LEU A 78 -9.26 8.22 1.34
C LEU A 78 -10.35 8.05 2.41
N THR A 79 -11.60 7.78 1.99
CA THR A 79 -12.74 7.62 2.88
C THR A 79 -12.61 6.35 3.74
N ALA A 80 -12.11 5.25 3.21
CA ALA A 80 -11.85 4.04 4.00
C ALA A 80 -10.77 4.26 5.06
N LEU A 81 -9.71 5.01 4.72
CA LEU A 81 -8.64 5.36 5.64
C LEU A 81 -9.01 6.45 6.64
N GLY A 82 -9.97 7.33 6.32
CA GLY A 82 -10.17 8.57 7.06
C GLY A 82 -9.03 9.58 6.82
N ALA A 83 -8.37 9.52 5.66
CA ALA A 83 -7.28 10.40 5.30
C ALA A 83 -7.82 11.68 4.65
N HIS A 84 -7.73 12.81 5.36
CA HIS A 84 -8.20 14.15 4.95
C HIS A 84 -9.72 14.26 4.69
N VAL A 85 -10.48 13.20 4.90
CA VAL A 85 -11.94 13.12 4.85
C VAL A 85 -12.44 12.25 6.01
N GLU A 86 -13.73 12.34 6.34
CA GLU A 86 -14.33 11.50 7.38
C GLU A 86 -14.27 10.01 7.01
N GLN A 87 -13.88 9.17 7.95
CA GLN A 87 -13.79 7.72 7.73
C GLN A 87 -15.17 7.08 7.62
N SER A 88 -15.40 6.34 6.53
CA SER A 88 -16.62 5.56 6.33
C SER A 88 -16.39 4.40 5.36
N TRP A 89 -16.43 3.17 5.84
CA TRP A 89 -16.38 2.00 4.96
C TRP A 89 -17.58 1.89 4.02
N HIS A 90 -18.79 2.21 4.51
CA HIS A 90 -19.97 2.24 3.67
C HIS A 90 -19.90 3.34 2.60
N GLY A 91 -19.37 4.52 2.96
CA GLY A 91 -19.12 5.59 2.02
C GLY A 91 -18.07 5.20 0.97
N ALA A 92 -16.99 4.54 1.38
CA ALA A 92 -15.94 4.05 0.48
C ALA A 92 -16.49 3.03 -0.53
N LEU A 93 -17.30 2.07 -0.08
CA LEU A 93 -17.94 1.10 -0.98
C LEU A 93 -18.94 1.77 -1.93
N ALA A 94 -19.72 2.77 -1.47
CA ALA A 94 -20.64 3.52 -2.33
C ALA A 94 -19.89 4.28 -3.43
N LEU A 95 -18.75 4.91 -3.11
CA LEU A 95 -17.87 5.58 -4.08
C LEU A 95 -17.26 4.58 -5.08
N LEU A 96 -16.87 3.40 -4.61
CA LEU A 96 -16.34 2.34 -5.48
C LEU A 96 -17.42 1.81 -6.45
N VAL A 97 -18.66 1.60 -5.97
CA VAL A 97 -19.82 1.24 -6.81
C VAL A 97 -20.10 2.32 -7.86
N PHE A 98 -20.10 3.58 -7.46
CA PHE A 98 -20.27 4.71 -8.37
C PHE A 98 -19.24 4.70 -9.50
N ALA A 99 -17.95 4.50 -9.18
CA ALA A 99 -16.89 4.40 -10.18
C ALA A 99 -17.08 3.19 -11.09
N ALA A 100 -17.45 2.02 -10.54
CA ALA A 100 -17.69 0.79 -11.30
C ALA A 100 -18.85 0.91 -12.30
N GLN A 101 -19.96 1.56 -11.89
CA GLN A 101 -21.12 1.86 -12.73
C GLN A 101 -20.75 2.79 -13.90
N ARG A 102 -19.78 3.67 -13.71
CA ARG A 102 -19.24 4.58 -14.73
C ARG A 102 -18.10 4.00 -15.57
N GLY A 103 -17.91 2.69 -15.55
CA GLY A 103 -16.98 2.00 -16.42
C GLY A 103 -15.56 1.87 -15.89
N SER A 104 -15.28 2.23 -14.63
CA SER A 104 -13.94 2.03 -14.04
C SER A 104 -13.65 0.54 -13.86
N GLU A 105 -12.79 -0.02 -14.69
CA GLU A 105 -12.38 -1.43 -14.58
C GLU A 105 -11.60 -1.69 -13.28
N SER A 106 -10.84 -0.70 -12.81
CA SER A 106 -10.18 -0.81 -11.51
C SER A 106 -11.18 -0.95 -10.36
N ALA A 107 -12.25 -0.13 -10.35
CA ALA A 107 -13.30 -0.23 -9.33
C ALA A 107 -14.04 -1.58 -9.40
N ARG A 108 -14.33 -2.06 -10.60
CA ARG A 108 -14.96 -3.37 -10.85
C ARG A 108 -14.09 -4.52 -10.32
N GLY A 109 -12.78 -4.48 -10.61
CA GLY A 109 -11.82 -5.46 -10.13
C GLY A 109 -11.72 -5.48 -8.60
N GLN A 110 -11.65 -4.30 -7.96
CA GLN A 110 -11.63 -4.17 -6.50
C GLN A 110 -12.89 -4.76 -5.84
N LEU A 111 -14.07 -4.47 -6.37
CA LEU A 111 -15.33 -5.06 -5.87
C LEU A 111 -15.31 -6.58 -5.97
N ARG A 112 -14.84 -7.15 -7.09
CA ARG A 112 -14.73 -8.61 -7.25
C ARG A 112 -13.73 -9.20 -6.27
N ALA A 113 -12.55 -8.59 -6.10
CA ALA A 113 -11.52 -9.04 -5.19
C ALA A 113 -12.01 -9.07 -3.75
N LEU A 114 -12.64 -7.98 -3.28
CA LEU A 114 -13.16 -7.85 -1.91
C LEU A 114 -14.37 -8.75 -1.63
N ALA A 115 -15.23 -9.00 -2.64
CA ALA A 115 -16.35 -9.90 -2.52
C ALA A 115 -15.98 -11.39 -2.63
N GLY A 116 -14.70 -11.70 -2.89
CA GLY A 116 -14.22 -13.10 -3.01
C GLY A 116 -14.67 -13.80 -4.28
N THR A 117 -15.03 -13.06 -5.34
CA THR A 117 -15.47 -13.64 -6.61
C THR A 117 -14.36 -13.63 -7.64
N ALA A 118 -14.13 -14.75 -8.31
CA ALA A 118 -13.24 -14.81 -9.48
C ALA A 118 -13.76 -13.93 -10.61
N ALA A 119 -12.86 -13.42 -11.45
CA ALA A 119 -13.23 -12.69 -12.65
C ALA A 119 -14.12 -13.59 -13.53
N GLY A 120 -15.34 -13.14 -13.84
CA GLY A 120 -16.31 -13.88 -14.67
C GLY A 120 -17.40 -14.65 -13.93
N THR A 121 -17.39 -14.72 -12.60
CA THR A 121 -18.54 -15.28 -11.86
C THR A 121 -19.70 -14.28 -11.89
N ASP A 122 -20.79 -14.70 -12.52
CA ASP A 122 -21.93 -13.88 -12.85
C ASP A 122 -22.73 -13.47 -11.60
N VAL A 123 -22.75 -12.20 -11.26
CA VAL A 123 -23.60 -11.60 -10.23
C VAL A 123 -24.83 -10.96 -10.87
N GLY A 124 -25.17 -11.36 -12.08
CA GLY A 124 -26.18 -10.78 -12.96
C GLY A 124 -25.64 -9.63 -13.83
N ALA A 125 -26.41 -9.22 -14.82
CA ALA A 125 -26.03 -8.17 -15.77
C ALA A 125 -26.47 -6.78 -15.32
N GLY A 126 -25.83 -5.73 -15.87
CA GLY A 126 -26.21 -4.33 -15.71
C GLY A 126 -25.57 -3.64 -14.50
N GLU A 127 -25.90 -2.37 -14.32
CA GLU A 127 -25.30 -1.50 -13.29
C GLU A 127 -25.51 -1.99 -11.84
N GLN A 128 -26.63 -2.66 -11.59
CA GLN A 128 -26.99 -3.17 -10.26
C GLN A 128 -26.08 -4.33 -9.80
N GLN A 129 -25.35 -4.99 -10.70
CA GLN A 129 -24.39 -6.05 -10.31
C GLN A 129 -23.33 -5.53 -9.34
N TRP A 130 -22.85 -4.30 -9.52
CA TRP A 130 -21.81 -3.70 -8.69
C TRP A 130 -22.30 -3.41 -7.27
N LEU A 131 -23.58 -2.99 -7.15
CA LEU A 131 -24.22 -2.82 -5.83
C LEU A 131 -24.36 -4.17 -5.11
N ARG A 132 -24.82 -5.22 -5.82
CA ARG A 132 -24.90 -6.58 -5.26
C ARG A 132 -23.55 -7.12 -4.82
N LEU A 133 -22.49 -6.86 -5.59
CA LEU A 133 -21.11 -7.24 -5.18
C LEU A 133 -20.70 -6.50 -3.90
N ALA A 134 -20.91 -5.19 -3.83
CA ALA A 134 -20.59 -4.41 -2.63
C ALA A 134 -21.34 -4.91 -1.38
N GLN A 135 -22.60 -5.32 -1.51
CA GLN A 135 -23.41 -5.89 -0.43
C GLN A 135 -22.90 -7.27 0.05
N ARG A 136 -22.12 -7.99 -0.76
CA ARG A 136 -21.51 -9.27 -0.39
C ARG A 136 -20.18 -9.11 0.35
N ILE A 137 -19.61 -7.91 0.37
CA ILE A 137 -18.34 -7.65 1.06
C ILE A 137 -18.59 -7.68 2.56
N ASP A 138 -17.97 -8.64 3.23
CA ASP A 138 -17.99 -8.75 4.69
C ASP A 138 -17.01 -7.76 5.31
N LEU A 139 -17.50 -6.61 5.74
CA LEU A 139 -16.67 -5.58 6.39
C LEU A 139 -16.12 -6.06 7.74
N GLU A 140 -16.84 -6.94 8.45
CA GLU A 140 -16.34 -7.49 9.71
C GLU A 140 -15.10 -8.36 9.49
N TYR A 141 -15.08 -9.14 8.40
CA TYR A 141 -13.89 -9.91 8.00
C TYR A 141 -12.66 -9.01 7.84
N TRP A 142 -12.81 -7.82 7.26
CA TRP A 142 -11.69 -6.91 6.99
C TRP A 142 -11.27 -6.07 8.21
N THR A 143 -12.15 -5.86 9.18
CA THR A 143 -11.91 -4.99 10.33
C THR A 143 -11.67 -5.74 11.64
N ARG A 144 -11.83 -7.07 11.66
CA ARG A 144 -11.58 -7.92 12.82
C ARG A 144 -10.27 -8.70 12.70
N ALA A 145 -9.57 -8.83 13.82
CA ALA A 145 -8.38 -9.68 13.90
C ALA A 145 -8.76 -11.16 13.68
N PRO A 146 -8.09 -11.87 12.76
CA PRO A 146 -8.24 -13.32 12.65
C PRO A 146 -7.56 -14.03 13.82
N ALA A 147 -7.88 -15.32 14.02
CA ALA A 147 -7.15 -16.15 14.95
C ALA A 147 -5.71 -16.36 14.45
N GLY A 148 -4.72 -16.12 15.31
CA GLY A 148 -3.30 -16.26 14.99
C GLY A 148 -2.61 -17.31 15.87
N GLU A 149 -1.62 -17.99 15.28
CA GLU A 149 -0.73 -18.95 15.94
C GLU A 149 0.61 -18.26 16.26
N THR A 150 1.13 -18.43 17.48
CA THR A 150 2.43 -17.88 17.87
C THR A 150 3.52 -18.91 17.60
N LEU A 151 4.47 -18.57 16.73
CA LEU A 151 5.65 -19.39 16.43
C LEU A 151 6.80 -19.11 17.39
N SER A 152 6.95 -17.88 17.83
CA SER A 152 7.89 -17.45 18.86
C SER A 152 7.22 -16.40 19.74
N ALA A 153 7.37 -16.51 21.05
CA ALA A 153 6.79 -15.55 22.00
C ALA A 153 7.73 -14.37 22.31
N ASP A 154 9.03 -14.60 22.27
CA ASP A 154 10.07 -13.57 22.49
C ASP A 154 11.35 -13.94 21.72
N PRO A 155 11.68 -13.19 20.66
CA PRO A 155 10.90 -12.14 19.98
C PRO A 155 9.58 -12.68 19.42
N LEU A 156 8.56 -11.81 19.35
CA LEU A 156 7.25 -12.24 18.89
C LEU A 156 7.21 -12.45 17.38
N VAL A 157 6.84 -13.67 16.97
CA VAL A 157 6.54 -14.06 15.58
C VAL A 157 5.20 -14.78 15.57
N ARG A 158 4.23 -14.29 14.78
CA ARG A 158 2.89 -14.87 14.67
C ARG A 158 2.48 -15.09 13.22
N VAL A 159 1.69 -16.13 12.98
CA VAL A 159 1.11 -16.47 11.68
C VAL A 159 -0.41 -16.50 11.75
N TYR A 160 -1.03 -16.22 10.61
CA TYR A 160 -2.47 -16.23 10.38
C TYR A 160 -2.73 -17.05 9.11
N ARG A 161 -3.49 -18.16 9.23
CA ARG A 161 -3.66 -19.09 8.12
C ARG A 161 -4.52 -18.51 6.99
N ASP A 162 -5.66 -17.97 7.29
CA ASP A 162 -6.61 -17.43 6.30
C ASP A 162 -6.68 -15.90 6.43
N PHE A 163 -5.52 -15.25 6.17
CA PHE A 163 -5.41 -13.81 6.37
C PHE A 163 -6.09 -13.01 5.24
N VAL A 164 -5.92 -13.43 3.99
CA VAL A 164 -6.62 -12.84 2.84
C VAL A 164 -7.12 -13.94 1.90
N THR A 165 -8.12 -13.62 1.09
CA THR A 165 -8.69 -14.53 0.10
C THR A 165 -7.82 -14.66 -1.15
N ASP A 166 -8.02 -15.74 -1.91
CA ASP A 166 -7.32 -15.98 -3.18
C ASP A 166 -7.53 -14.86 -4.21
N SER A 167 -8.74 -14.30 -4.24
CA SER A 167 -9.07 -13.18 -5.14
C SER A 167 -8.27 -11.92 -4.80
N VAL A 168 -8.03 -11.66 -3.51
CA VAL A 168 -7.18 -10.56 -3.06
C VAL A 168 -5.72 -10.81 -3.40
N CYS A 169 -5.21 -12.04 -3.21
CA CYS A 169 -3.85 -12.39 -3.63
C CYS A 169 -3.64 -12.13 -5.13
N THR A 170 -4.56 -12.63 -5.96
CA THR A 170 -4.52 -12.43 -7.42
C THR A 170 -4.55 -10.94 -7.77
N TRP A 171 -5.46 -10.17 -7.17
CA TRP A 171 -5.55 -8.72 -7.38
C TRP A 171 -4.25 -7.99 -7.07
N LEU A 172 -3.63 -8.28 -5.91
CA LEU A 172 -2.39 -7.64 -5.48
C LEU A 172 -1.22 -7.95 -6.43
N ILE A 173 -1.11 -9.20 -6.93
CA ILE A 173 -0.11 -9.58 -7.92
C ILE A 173 -0.33 -8.83 -9.24
N GLU A 174 -1.57 -8.86 -9.77
CA GLU A 174 -1.91 -8.19 -11.03
C GLU A 174 -1.67 -6.68 -10.96
N ARG A 175 -1.99 -6.08 -9.82
CA ARG A 175 -1.79 -4.64 -9.56
C ARG A 175 -0.31 -4.26 -9.46
N ALA A 176 0.52 -5.13 -8.92
CA ALA A 176 1.95 -4.89 -8.73
C ALA A 176 2.77 -5.16 -10.00
N ARG A 177 2.44 -6.18 -10.76
CA ARG A 177 3.22 -6.68 -11.90
C ARG A 177 3.67 -5.58 -12.90
N PRO A 178 2.81 -4.66 -13.39
CA PRO A 178 3.24 -3.61 -14.32
C PRO A 178 4.09 -2.51 -13.67
N ASN A 179 4.16 -2.47 -12.34
CA ASN A 179 4.85 -1.43 -11.57
C ASN A 179 6.14 -1.92 -10.91
N LEU A 180 6.54 -3.17 -11.16
CA LEU A 180 7.75 -3.74 -10.59
C LEU A 180 8.99 -2.98 -11.08
N LYS A 181 9.85 -2.65 -10.10
CA LYS A 181 11.19 -2.11 -10.33
C LYS A 181 12.17 -2.93 -9.52
N ARG A 182 13.44 -2.99 -9.94
CA ARG A 182 14.52 -3.57 -9.12
C ARG A 182 14.45 -2.95 -7.72
N ALA A 183 14.38 -3.77 -6.69
CA ALA A 183 14.46 -3.28 -5.33
C ALA A 183 15.86 -2.73 -5.03
N LEU A 184 15.91 -1.59 -4.33
CA LEU A 184 17.14 -0.90 -4.01
C LEU A 184 17.43 -1.01 -2.51
N ILE A 185 18.68 -0.77 -2.13
CA ILE A 185 19.13 -0.61 -0.75
C ILE A 185 19.61 0.83 -0.60
N TYR A 186 19.29 1.48 0.50
CA TYR A 186 19.82 2.79 0.81
C TYR A 186 21.32 2.69 1.16
N ASP A 187 22.17 3.38 0.39
CA ASP A 187 23.59 3.54 0.68
C ASP A 187 23.78 4.76 1.61
N PRO A 188 24.11 4.57 2.89
CA PRO A 188 24.28 5.67 3.83
C PRO A 188 25.52 6.53 3.55
N VAL A 189 26.50 6.02 2.80
CA VAL A 189 27.73 6.74 2.43
C VAL A 189 27.45 7.66 1.25
N GLY A 190 26.78 7.14 0.22
CA GLY A 190 26.41 7.92 -0.97
C GLY A 190 25.13 8.74 -0.81
N GLY A 191 24.35 8.53 0.26
CA GLY A 191 23.10 9.23 0.53
C GLY A 191 22.01 8.95 -0.50
N LYS A 192 22.02 7.80 -1.18
CA LYS A 192 21.09 7.44 -2.26
C LYS A 192 20.78 5.94 -2.27
N ASP A 193 19.68 5.61 -2.92
CA ASP A 193 19.32 4.22 -3.18
C ASP A 193 20.18 3.63 -4.30
N ILE A 194 20.73 2.43 -4.05
CA ILE A 194 21.59 1.69 -4.99
C ILE A 194 21.09 0.26 -5.20
N ALA A 195 21.37 -0.29 -6.37
CA ALA A 195 21.24 -1.73 -6.60
C ALA A 195 22.40 -2.48 -5.93
N ASP A 196 22.08 -3.46 -5.13
CA ASP A 196 23.06 -4.27 -4.40
C ASP A 196 22.80 -5.77 -4.60
N HIS A 197 23.85 -6.57 -4.47
CA HIS A 197 23.77 -8.04 -4.55
C HIS A 197 23.05 -8.65 -3.34
N MET A 198 23.01 -7.94 -2.22
CA MET A 198 22.29 -8.38 -1.01
C MET A 198 20.77 -8.38 -1.19
N ARG A 199 20.25 -7.68 -2.21
CA ARG A 199 18.84 -7.61 -2.53
C ARG A 199 18.63 -7.69 -4.04
N THR A 200 18.21 -8.84 -4.53
CA THR A 200 18.10 -9.09 -5.99
C THR A 200 16.65 -9.05 -6.50
N ASN A 201 15.67 -9.07 -5.62
CA ASN A 201 14.24 -9.05 -5.94
C ASN A 201 13.76 -7.74 -6.56
N SER A 202 12.53 -7.77 -7.09
CA SER A 202 11.81 -6.59 -7.56
C SER A 202 10.71 -6.19 -6.58
N ALA A 203 10.29 -4.92 -6.61
CA ALA A 203 9.28 -4.37 -5.74
C ALA A 203 8.37 -3.36 -6.46
N ALA A 204 7.10 -3.31 -6.04
CA ALA A 204 6.15 -2.27 -6.40
C ALA A 204 5.61 -1.62 -5.12
N GLY A 205 6.00 -0.37 -4.85
CA GLY A 205 5.49 0.42 -3.73
C GLY A 205 4.26 1.23 -4.13
N PHE A 206 3.38 1.47 -3.17
CA PHE A 206 2.15 2.23 -3.38
C PHE A 206 2.05 3.35 -2.34
N ASP A 207 2.09 4.58 -2.80
CA ASP A 207 1.73 5.74 -1.97
C ASP A 207 0.20 5.88 -1.84
N LEU A 208 -0.24 6.88 -1.09
CA LEU A 208 -1.65 7.12 -0.81
C LEU A 208 -2.52 7.27 -2.09
N MET A 209 -1.95 7.84 -3.17
CA MET A 209 -2.69 8.06 -4.42
C MET A 209 -2.62 6.86 -5.37
N HIS A 210 -1.66 5.96 -5.17
CA HIS A 210 -1.51 4.72 -5.94
C HIS A 210 -2.10 3.49 -5.23
N ALA A 211 -2.32 3.58 -3.90
CA ALA A 211 -3.05 2.57 -3.14
C ALA A 211 -4.52 2.48 -3.60
N ASP A 212 -5.15 1.35 -3.34
CA ASP A 212 -6.54 1.07 -3.64
C ASP A 212 -7.30 0.49 -2.43
N LEU A 213 -8.62 0.35 -2.55
CA LEU A 213 -9.45 -0.09 -1.43
C LEU A 213 -9.14 -1.53 -0.98
N VAL A 214 -8.62 -2.40 -1.88
CA VAL A 214 -8.20 -3.75 -1.52
C VAL A 214 -6.98 -3.72 -0.60
N GLN A 215 -5.97 -2.90 -0.95
CA GLN A 215 -4.79 -2.72 -0.10
C GLN A 215 -5.15 -2.13 1.26
N VAL A 216 -6.06 -1.14 1.28
CA VAL A 216 -6.56 -0.56 2.54
C VAL A 216 -7.29 -1.60 3.39
N ALA A 217 -8.12 -2.46 2.80
CA ALA A 217 -8.79 -3.54 3.52
C ALA A 217 -7.79 -4.51 4.16
N VAL A 218 -6.74 -4.88 3.44
CA VAL A 218 -5.65 -5.71 3.98
C VAL A 218 -4.93 -4.99 5.13
N GLN A 219 -4.62 -3.70 4.99
CA GLN A 219 -4.01 -2.90 6.05
C GLN A 219 -4.91 -2.78 7.29
N CYS A 220 -6.22 -2.61 7.13
CA CYS A 220 -7.16 -2.59 8.26
C CYS A 220 -7.19 -3.93 8.99
N ARG A 221 -7.11 -5.05 8.26
CA ARG A 221 -7.01 -6.37 8.86
C ARG A 221 -5.67 -6.58 9.59
N MET A 222 -4.56 -6.07 9.03
CA MET A 222 -3.27 -6.03 9.73
C MET A 222 -3.35 -5.18 11.01
N SER A 223 -3.95 -3.99 10.93
CA SER A 223 -4.21 -3.09 12.06
C SER A 223 -4.94 -3.81 13.20
N ALA A 224 -6.02 -4.51 12.89
CA ALA A 224 -6.76 -5.32 13.85
C ALA A 224 -5.92 -6.46 14.44
N ALA A 225 -5.09 -7.12 13.62
CA ALA A 225 -4.24 -8.24 14.05
C ALA A 225 -3.13 -7.82 15.02
N VAL A 226 -2.56 -6.63 14.84
CA VAL A 226 -1.44 -6.13 15.66
C VAL A 226 -1.89 -5.15 16.76
N GLY A 227 -3.13 -4.67 16.75
CA GLY A 227 -3.67 -3.70 17.70
C GLY A 227 -3.12 -2.28 17.56
N LEU A 228 -2.64 -1.91 16.35
CA LEU A 228 -2.08 -0.59 16.04
C LEU A 228 -2.89 0.08 14.94
N SER A 229 -2.88 1.41 14.90
CA SER A 229 -3.62 2.17 13.90
C SER A 229 -3.08 1.94 12.47
N VAL A 230 -3.97 1.88 11.49
CA VAL A 230 -3.61 1.88 10.07
C VAL A 230 -2.77 3.11 9.68
N HIS A 231 -2.95 4.22 10.40
CA HIS A 231 -2.16 5.46 10.18
C HIS A 231 -0.68 5.35 10.64
N GLN A 232 -0.31 4.28 11.34
CA GLN A 232 1.08 3.96 11.68
C GLN A 232 1.78 3.12 10.60
N MET A 233 1.05 2.76 9.54
CA MET A 233 1.57 1.95 8.44
C MET A 233 2.21 2.81 7.35
N GLU A 234 3.36 2.38 6.86
CA GLU A 234 3.96 2.94 5.64
C GLU A 234 3.12 2.57 4.41
N GLY A 235 3.43 3.13 3.24
CA GLY A 235 2.83 2.66 1.99
C GLY A 235 3.13 1.16 1.78
N PRO A 236 2.13 0.36 1.40
CA PRO A 236 2.34 -1.07 1.19
C PRO A 236 3.25 -1.31 -0.01
N THR A 237 4.04 -2.38 0.07
CA THR A 237 4.95 -2.79 -1.00
C THR A 237 4.68 -4.24 -1.36
N VAL A 238 4.52 -4.53 -2.66
CA VAL A 238 4.47 -5.90 -3.16
C VAL A 238 5.86 -6.27 -3.67
N LEU A 239 6.40 -7.36 -3.13
CA LEU A 239 7.71 -7.90 -3.46
C LEU A 239 7.53 -9.08 -4.41
N HIS A 240 8.38 -9.16 -5.41
CA HIS A 240 8.47 -10.25 -6.36
C HIS A 240 9.89 -10.80 -6.38
N TYR A 241 9.99 -12.11 -6.28
CA TYR A 241 11.24 -12.85 -6.39
C TYR A 241 11.12 -13.82 -7.56
N ALA A 242 11.89 -13.60 -8.60
CA ALA A 242 12.09 -14.61 -9.63
C ALA A 242 12.93 -15.78 -9.07
N LYS A 243 12.97 -16.90 -9.79
CA LYS A 243 13.82 -18.03 -9.41
C LYS A 243 15.25 -17.59 -9.11
N GLY A 244 15.73 -17.91 -7.92
CA GLY A 244 17.09 -17.59 -7.45
C GLY A 244 17.28 -16.18 -6.93
N GLU A 245 16.27 -15.31 -6.97
CA GLU A 245 16.35 -13.99 -6.35
C GLU A 245 16.11 -14.06 -4.83
N GLU A 246 16.79 -13.22 -4.09
CA GLU A 246 16.79 -13.23 -2.64
C GLU A 246 16.93 -11.83 -2.02
N ILE A 247 16.68 -11.76 -0.73
CA ILE A 247 17.21 -10.72 0.14
C ILE A 247 17.96 -11.41 1.27
N THR A 248 19.27 -11.13 1.38
CA THR A 248 20.12 -11.74 2.39
C THR A 248 19.79 -11.25 3.80
N ASN A 249 20.52 -11.73 4.80
CA ASN A 249 20.30 -11.34 6.19
C ASN A 249 20.31 -9.82 6.38
N HIS A 250 19.20 -9.29 6.87
CA HIS A 250 18.97 -7.87 7.10
C HIS A 250 18.06 -7.64 8.30
N TYR A 251 17.89 -6.38 8.66
CA TYR A 251 16.95 -5.89 9.66
C TYR A 251 15.96 -4.92 9.01
N ASP A 252 14.73 -4.94 9.46
CA ASP A 252 13.69 -4.03 8.98
C ASP A 252 13.56 -2.75 9.82
N PHE A 253 14.12 -2.71 11.03
CA PHE A 253 14.18 -1.49 11.81
C PHE A 253 15.11 -0.45 11.16
N VAL A 254 14.80 0.82 11.35
CA VAL A 254 15.69 1.92 10.95
C VAL A 254 16.86 1.97 11.94
N ASN A 255 18.08 1.71 11.47
CA ASN A 255 19.24 1.60 12.37
C ASN A 255 19.72 3.00 12.84
N PRO A 256 19.55 3.34 14.12
CA PRO A 256 19.89 4.68 14.64
C PRO A 256 21.39 5.00 14.61
N ARG A 257 22.25 4.00 14.35
CA ARG A 257 23.70 4.20 14.23
C ARG A 257 24.15 4.61 12.83
N ILE A 258 23.27 4.55 11.84
CA ILE A 258 23.55 4.98 10.48
C ILE A 258 23.28 6.49 10.38
N PRO A 259 24.21 7.30 9.85
CA PRO A 259 24.01 8.73 9.65
C PRO A 259 22.70 9.03 8.90
N ASN A 260 21.99 10.08 9.31
CA ASN A 260 20.69 10.52 8.80
C ASN A 260 19.46 9.66 9.17
N TYR A 261 19.64 8.43 9.69
CA TYR A 261 18.52 7.60 10.13
C TYR A 261 17.93 8.04 11.47
N ASP A 262 18.71 8.72 12.31
CA ASP A 262 18.22 9.38 13.53
C ASP A 262 17.18 10.46 13.20
N ALA A 263 17.38 11.23 12.14
CA ALA A 263 16.42 12.23 11.67
C ALA A 263 15.12 11.56 11.16
N GLU A 264 15.24 10.45 10.41
CA GLU A 264 14.07 9.68 9.97
C GLU A 264 13.27 9.10 11.17
N ILE A 265 13.97 8.55 12.17
CA ILE A 265 13.31 8.03 13.38
C ILE A 265 12.64 9.17 14.16
N LYS A 266 13.27 10.33 14.25
CA LYS A 266 12.73 11.51 14.92
C LYS A 266 11.46 12.02 14.22
N ASP A 267 11.44 12.03 12.91
CA ASP A 267 10.31 12.49 12.08
C ASP A 267 9.19 11.44 12.03
N ARG A 268 9.51 10.23 11.59
CA ARG A 268 8.54 9.18 11.23
C ARG A 268 8.38 8.07 12.28
N GLY A 269 9.21 8.05 13.32
CA GLY A 269 9.26 6.97 14.28
C GLY A 269 10.01 5.73 13.79
N GLN A 270 10.21 4.76 14.69
CA GLN A 270 10.88 3.49 14.41
C GLN A 270 9.91 2.48 13.78
N ARG A 271 10.38 1.64 12.87
CA ARG A 271 9.68 0.45 12.38
C ARG A 271 9.70 -0.62 13.46
N ILE A 272 8.55 -0.86 14.08
CA ILE A 272 8.44 -1.77 15.24
C ILE A 272 7.87 -3.14 14.87
N ILE A 273 7.16 -3.25 13.76
CA ILE A 273 6.58 -4.49 13.25
C ILE A 273 6.75 -4.53 11.73
N THR A 274 7.05 -5.73 11.22
CA THR A 274 6.88 -6.09 9.80
C THR A 274 5.76 -7.11 9.68
N PHE A 275 4.85 -6.87 8.74
CA PHE A 275 3.77 -7.79 8.38
C PHE A 275 3.93 -8.23 6.92
N LEU A 276 4.00 -9.52 6.69
CA LEU A 276 4.08 -10.14 5.37
C LEU A 276 2.77 -10.86 5.06
N VAL A 277 2.29 -10.77 3.81
CA VAL A 277 1.21 -11.61 3.28
C VAL A 277 1.73 -12.36 2.07
N TYR A 278 1.68 -13.69 2.10
CA TYR A 278 2.09 -14.55 1.01
C TYR A 278 1.00 -14.58 -0.06
N LEU A 279 1.33 -14.21 -1.29
CA LEU A 279 0.35 -14.04 -2.35
C LEU A 279 0.25 -15.25 -3.28
N ASN A 280 1.24 -16.14 -3.25
CA ASN A 280 1.23 -17.45 -3.91
C ASN A 280 2.03 -18.46 -3.07
N ASP A 281 1.91 -19.75 -3.40
CA ASP A 281 2.58 -20.86 -2.71
C ASP A 281 2.99 -22.00 -3.65
N ASP A 282 2.93 -21.76 -4.96
CA ASP A 282 3.24 -22.74 -5.99
C ASP A 282 4.74 -22.77 -6.37
N TYR A 283 5.63 -22.49 -5.41
CA TYR A 283 7.10 -22.49 -5.55
C TYR A 283 7.76 -23.35 -4.47
N GLU A 284 8.95 -23.86 -4.75
CA GLU A 284 9.82 -24.54 -3.77
C GLU A 284 10.87 -23.56 -3.21
N GLY A 285 11.30 -23.77 -1.96
CA GLY A 285 12.21 -22.86 -1.28
C GLY A 285 11.54 -21.54 -0.92
N GLY A 286 12.27 -20.43 -0.98
CA GLY A 286 11.70 -19.09 -0.78
C GLY A 286 11.21 -18.81 0.65
N GLU A 287 11.69 -19.53 1.65
CA GLU A 287 11.30 -19.35 3.04
C GLU A 287 11.69 -17.96 3.55
N THR A 288 10.95 -17.45 4.52
CA THR A 288 11.41 -16.37 5.40
C THR A 288 12.19 -17.02 6.54
N ASP A 289 13.49 -16.74 6.60
CA ASP A 289 14.44 -17.36 7.54
C ASP A 289 14.82 -16.40 8.66
N PHE A 290 14.71 -16.86 9.91
CA PHE A 290 15.13 -16.13 11.11
C PHE A 290 16.25 -16.92 11.79
N PRO A 291 17.52 -16.75 11.37
CA PRO A 291 18.63 -17.59 11.80
C PRO A 291 18.88 -17.55 13.31
N SER A 292 18.68 -16.38 13.95
CA SER A 292 18.86 -16.26 15.41
C SER A 292 17.79 -17.00 16.23
N LEU A 293 16.64 -17.33 15.61
CA LEU A 293 15.55 -18.09 16.24
C LEU A 293 15.54 -19.56 15.80
N GLY A 294 16.36 -19.96 14.83
CA GLY A 294 16.29 -21.25 14.19
C GLY A 294 14.94 -21.53 13.52
N LEU A 295 14.25 -20.48 13.10
CA LEU A 295 12.89 -20.55 12.53
C LEU A 295 12.93 -20.24 11.04
N ARG A 296 12.33 -21.16 10.25
CA ARG A 296 12.04 -20.95 8.82
C ARG A 296 10.56 -21.09 8.57
N TYR A 297 10.01 -20.16 7.82
CA TYR A 297 8.59 -20.15 7.49
C TYR A 297 8.36 -20.08 5.98
N HIS A 298 7.76 -21.15 5.44
CA HIS A 298 7.21 -21.17 4.09
C HIS A 298 5.72 -20.87 4.18
N GLY A 299 5.30 -19.67 3.78
CA GLY A 299 3.90 -19.29 3.87
C GLY A 299 3.08 -19.82 2.70
N GLY A 300 1.89 -20.35 3.01
CA GLY A 300 0.88 -20.67 2.01
C GLY A 300 0.19 -19.42 1.47
N LYS A 301 -0.44 -19.52 0.30
CA LYS A 301 -1.21 -18.45 -0.32
C LYS A 301 -2.29 -17.91 0.63
N GLY A 302 -2.35 -16.60 0.75
CA GLY A 302 -3.30 -15.92 1.64
C GLY A 302 -2.91 -15.93 3.13
N GLN A 303 -1.78 -16.51 3.50
CA GLN A 303 -1.30 -16.50 4.88
C GLN A 303 -0.59 -15.20 5.23
N GLY A 304 -0.76 -14.76 6.49
CA GLY A 304 -0.06 -13.63 7.07
C GLY A 304 1.01 -14.07 8.06
N LEU A 305 2.14 -13.38 8.06
CA LEU A 305 3.20 -13.53 9.06
C LEU A 305 3.56 -12.14 9.58
N TYR A 306 3.52 -11.91 10.89
CA TYR A 306 4.15 -10.71 11.43
C TYR A 306 5.20 -11.03 12.49
N PHE A 307 6.15 -10.11 12.61
CA PHE A 307 7.20 -10.16 13.61
C PHE A 307 7.57 -8.76 14.11
N THR A 308 7.99 -8.70 15.37
CA THR A 308 8.44 -7.45 15.99
C THR A 308 9.90 -7.16 15.58
N ASN A 309 10.22 -5.87 15.35
CA ASN A 309 11.56 -5.40 15.00
C ASN A 309 12.26 -4.71 16.16
N ALA A 310 11.54 -4.46 17.24
CA ALA A 310 12.03 -3.69 18.39
C ALA A 310 11.63 -4.36 19.71
N LEU A 311 12.46 -4.14 20.72
CA LEU A 311 12.21 -4.49 22.10
C LEU A 311 11.09 -3.64 22.72
N ALA A 312 10.58 -4.02 23.88
CA ALA A 312 9.54 -3.28 24.60
C ALA A 312 9.92 -1.83 24.93
N ASN A 313 11.22 -1.54 25.09
CA ASN A 313 11.76 -0.19 25.30
C ASN A 313 11.90 0.64 24.01
N GLY A 314 11.55 0.07 22.85
CA GLY A 314 11.65 0.72 21.52
C GLY A 314 13.01 0.62 20.84
N GLU A 315 14.00 -0.02 21.48
CA GLU A 315 15.30 -0.28 20.85
C GLU A 315 15.23 -1.40 19.82
N PRO A 316 16.11 -1.38 18.78
CA PRO A 316 16.21 -2.47 17.81
C PRO A 316 16.46 -3.83 18.45
N ASP A 317 15.70 -4.85 18.04
CA ASP A 317 15.94 -6.23 18.47
C ASP A 317 16.84 -6.97 17.46
N LEU A 318 18.12 -7.11 17.81
CA LEU A 318 19.10 -7.76 16.92
C LEU A 318 18.87 -9.25 16.72
N ARG A 319 17.99 -9.88 17.50
CA ARG A 319 17.59 -11.29 17.29
C ARG A 319 16.69 -11.44 16.06
N MET A 320 16.13 -10.32 15.56
CA MET A 320 15.22 -10.30 14.43
C MET A 320 15.90 -10.12 13.07
N VAL A 321 17.20 -10.45 13.00
CA VAL A 321 17.86 -10.64 11.70
C VAL A 321 17.11 -11.71 10.91
N HIS A 322 16.81 -11.42 9.63
CA HIS A 322 16.07 -12.35 8.79
C HIS A 322 16.46 -12.22 7.31
N ALA A 323 16.09 -13.24 6.54
CA ALA A 323 16.34 -13.31 5.10
C ALA A 323 15.09 -13.78 4.36
N GLY A 324 14.95 -13.37 3.11
CA GLY A 324 14.04 -13.98 2.14
C GLY A 324 14.83 -14.91 1.25
N LEU A 325 14.79 -16.22 1.53
CA LEU A 325 15.54 -17.22 0.78
C LEU A 325 15.05 -17.31 -0.67
N PRO A 326 15.91 -17.73 -1.61
CA PRO A 326 15.55 -17.78 -3.02
C PRO A 326 14.55 -18.90 -3.32
N PRO A 327 13.49 -18.65 -4.10
CA PRO A 327 12.68 -19.70 -4.68
C PRO A 327 13.50 -20.50 -5.70
N LYS A 328 13.31 -21.83 -5.73
CA LYS A 328 14.15 -22.77 -6.49
C LYS A 328 13.65 -23.04 -7.90
N ASP A 329 12.37 -22.87 -8.16
CA ASP A 329 11.72 -23.30 -9.40
C ASP A 329 10.85 -22.22 -10.06
N LYS A 330 9.97 -21.55 -9.31
CA LYS A 330 9.03 -20.55 -9.79
C LYS A 330 9.22 -19.20 -9.09
N GLU A 331 8.33 -18.26 -9.35
CA GLU A 331 8.31 -16.94 -8.73
C GLU A 331 7.58 -16.94 -7.37
N LYS A 332 8.03 -16.10 -6.45
CA LYS A 332 7.40 -15.85 -5.15
C LYS A 332 6.91 -14.42 -5.08
N TRP A 333 5.69 -14.24 -4.54
CA TRP A 333 5.05 -12.94 -4.33
C TRP A 333 4.67 -12.73 -2.89
N LEU A 334 5.01 -11.55 -2.35
CA LEU A 334 4.68 -11.11 -1.00
C LEU A 334 4.15 -9.69 -1.01
N MET A 335 3.15 -9.39 -0.17
CA MET A 335 2.90 -8.01 0.27
C MET A 335 3.65 -7.79 1.59
N SER A 336 4.47 -6.75 1.66
CA SER A 336 5.21 -6.34 2.84
C SER A 336 4.68 -5.01 3.36
N GLN A 337 4.49 -4.93 4.68
CA GLN A 337 3.99 -3.76 5.36
C GLN A 337 4.84 -3.44 6.59
N PHE A 338 5.46 -2.27 6.61
CA PHE A 338 6.12 -1.75 7.80
C PHE A 338 5.14 -0.95 8.66
N ILE A 339 5.20 -1.18 9.98
CA ILE A 339 4.37 -0.48 10.97
C ILE A 339 5.30 0.24 11.93
N ARG A 340 5.04 1.53 12.12
CA ARG A 340 5.86 2.41 12.95
C ARG A 340 5.24 2.65 14.32
N ASN A 341 6.05 3.10 15.26
CA ASN A 341 5.58 3.50 16.60
C ASN A 341 4.97 4.92 16.63
N ARG A 342 4.84 5.58 15.47
CA ARG A 342 4.21 6.89 15.29
C ARG A 342 3.27 6.88 14.10
N ILE A 343 2.32 7.80 14.08
CA ILE A 343 1.47 8.06 12.92
C ILE A 343 2.32 8.63 11.79
N VAL A 344 2.24 8.03 10.61
CA VAL A 344 2.97 8.46 9.40
C VAL A 344 2.05 8.97 8.30
N LEU A 345 0.78 8.54 8.30
CA LEU A 345 -0.22 8.99 7.34
C LEU A 345 -0.80 10.33 7.82
N GLY A 346 -0.65 11.39 7.04
CA GLY A 346 -1.13 12.74 7.39
C GLY A 346 -0.20 13.58 8.27
N ALA A 347 0.84 13.02 8.87
CA ALA A 347 1.73 13.73 9.79
C ALA A 347 2.53 14.89 9.13
N ARG A 348 2.79 14.83 7.82
CA ARG A 348 3.50 15.92 7.11
C ARG A 348 2.69 17.21 6.92
N ALA A 349 1.36 17.16 7.04
CA ALA A 349 0.52 18.35 6.84
C ALA A 349 0.53 19.30 8.05
N GLU A 350 0.87 18.83 9.26
CA GLU A 350 0.84 19.62 10.49
C GLU A 350 2.19 20.30 10.83
N VAL A 351 3.31 19.76 10.32
CA VAL A 351 4.66 20.27 10.63
C VAL A 351 5.03 21.53 9.81
N GLN A 352 4.33 21.80 8.69
CA GLN A 352 4.57 23.02 7.89
C GLN A 352 3.64 24.20 8.26
N ALA A 353 2.75 24.06 9.21
CA ALA A 353 1.80 25.10 9.65
C ALA A 353 2.16 25.71 11.02
N SER A 354 3.39 25.48 11.55
CA SER A 354 3.90 26.11 12.78
C SER A 354 5.17 26.91 12.56
#